data_b92f94e0938a06086c0690426e88f7f2
#
_entry.id   b92f94e0938a06086c0690426e88f7f2
#
_cell.length_a   1.000
_cell.length_b   1.000
_cell.length_c   1.000
_cell.angle_alpha   90.00
_cell.angle_beta   90.00
_cell.angle_gamma   90.00
#
_symmetry.space_group_name_H-M   'P 1'
#
loop_
_entity.id
_entity.type
_entity.pdbx_description
1 polymer ?
#
loop_
_entity_poly.entity_id
_entity_poly.type
_entity_poly.pdbx_seq_one_letter_code
_entity_poly.pdbx_strand_id
1 'polypeptide(L)'
;FPAKNMVSFNFGELWEDGRAKYDIFEAKGKIGDSERWNLAGQSILGGCAADEVFEFQIPWSDIGLAPRYSTRVKVVTSWQNSFAYGDGTDVEIAPPAPAEMVMPDLEEWVTLLDIDDAVGDETGDGDYTYPLAGDFAPGSGLFDITHLKVSQSEWNARFEVSFGEMTDYWGLANGFSHQIVQIYVDQGETTYGETELLDGAYAVAHDDWAWEMAVSVTGEPGAVKSVSASTGETSAKGIEVSSDKDSKTITITVSKNVIGENIPDYRFIVVAGSQDGFGTGKWRDVDAEAKTWRLGGGADPSTVDGREYDPNIIDMVLDNTTDQAAMIGSYDVGTQTYAVLTGIELPEVAQQVFGASVSSITTSSAIISWSTTKSATGVVTCGDDNFTTPMMLYSQALQVTGLGAGTAYSCLITVDDAPSVSISFNTSNETDTTPPDLLNLAVEVLEGGSLRVTWYTSEEATESIEVAGQSFIGDSVALRKNHEMTIVPYPE
;
A
#
# COMPACT_ATOMS: atom_id res chain seq x y z
N PHE A 1 -17.29 12.10 11.04
CA PHE A 1 -16.61 11.37 9.94
C PHE A 1 -17.66 10.67 9.11
N PRO A 2 -17.66 10.79 7.76
CA PRO A 2 -18.55 10.00 6.94
C PRO A 2 -18.08 8.53 6.96
N ALA A 3 -19.01 7.60 7.28
CA ALA A 3 -18.70 6.19 7.20
C ALA A 3 -18.33 5.83 5.76
N LYS A 4 -17.20 5.16 5.55
CA LYS A 4 -16.74 4.70 4.24
C LYS A 4 -17.44 3.41 3.81
N ASN A 5 -17.69 2.52 4.76
CA ASN A 5 -18.33 1.23 4.53
C ASN A 5 -19.48 1.03 5.50
N MET A 6 -20.47 0.30 5.07
CA MET A 6 -21.59 -0.14 5.90
C MET A 6 -21.78 -1.65 5.72
N VAL A 7 -21.91 -2.35 6.82
CA VAL A 7 -22.28 -3.76 6.81
C VAL A 7 -23.70 -3.87 7.34
N SER A 8 -24.56 -4.50 6.58
CA SER A 8 -25.97 -4.68 6.92
C SER A 8 -26.28 -6.16 7.14
N PHE A 9 -26.81 -6.46 8.32
CA PHE A 9 -27.28 -7.79 8.66
C PHE A 9 -28.80 -7.82 8.55
N ASN A 10 -29.33 -8.82 7.83
CA ASN A 10 -30.75 -9.09 7.80
C ASN A 10 -31.03 -10.38 8.57
N PHE A 11 -31.47 -10.25 9.80
CA PHE A 11 -31.77 -11.40 10.68
C PHE A 11 -33.04 -12.17 10.29
N GLY A 12 -33.81 -11.67 9.32
CA GLY A 12 -35.04 -12.31 8.81
C GLY A 12 -34.82 -13.19 7.60
N GLU A 13 -33.65 -13.11 6.94
CA GLU A 13 -33.33 -13.90 5.76
C GLU A 13 -32.11 -14.79 6.03
N LEU A 14 -32.40 -16.04 6.38
CA LEU A 14 -31.37 -17.07 6.35
C LEU A 14 -31.24 -17.59 4.91
N TRP A 15 -30.03 -17.98 4.53
CA TRP A 15 -29.82 -18.71 3.30
C TRP A 15 -30.59 -20.04 3.33
N GLU A 16 -30.82 -20.64 2.15
CA GLU A 16 -31.42 -21.97 2.05
C GLU A 16 -30.71 -23.04 2.88
N ASP A 17 -29.43 -22.79 3.22
CA ASP A 17 -28.61 -23.66 4.07
C ASP A 17 -28.58 -23.25 5.56
N GLY A 18 -29.38 -22.27 5.95
CA GLY A 18 -29.50 -21.83 7.35
C GLY A 18 -28.41 -20.90 7.87
N ARG A 19 -27.48 -20.46 7.01
CA ARG A 19 -26.40 -19.54 7.40
C ARG A 19 -26.84 -18.08 7.29
N ALA A 20 -26.45 -17.26 8.24
CA ALA A 20 -26.64 -15.82 8.18
C ALA A 20 -25.62 -15.18 7.21
N LYS A 21 -26.08 -14.25 6.42
CA LYS A 21 -25.24 -13.43 5.52
C LYS A 21 -25.33 -11.97 5.88
N TYR A 22 -24.35 -11.23 5.40
CA TYR A 22 -24.37 -9.77 5.46
C TYR A 22 -24.03 -9.16 4.11
N ASP A 23 -24.58 -7.98 3.90
CA ASP A 23 -24.32 -7.16 2.72
C ASP A 23 -23.27 -6.10 3.06
N ILE A 24 -22.31 -5.91 2.15
CA ILE A 24 -21.28 -4.90 2.26
C ILE A 24 -21.63 -3.76 1.31
N PHE A 25 -21.70 -2.56 1.83
CA PHE A 25 -21.99 -1.37 1.05
C PHE A 25 -20.83 -0.38 1.13
N GLU A 26 -20.46 0.18 0.01
CA GLU A 26 -19.54 1.32 -0.07
C GLU A 26 -20.30 2.63 -0.15
N ALA A 27 -19.78 3.66 0.50
CA ALA A 27 -20.37 4.99 0.42
C ALA A 27 -20.09 5.62 -0.95
N LYS A 28 -21.17 6.00 -1.65
CA LYS A 28 -21.11 6.86 -2.83
C LYS A 28 -21.99 8.09 -2.59
N GLY A 29 -21.45 9.25 -2.94
CA GLY A 29 -22.21 10.50 -2.78
C GLY A 29 -22.14 11.12 -1.37
N LYS A 30 -22.91 12.20 -1.18
CA LYS A 30 -22.86 13.03 0.02
C LYS A 30 -23.77 12.50 1.13
N ILE A 31 -23.51 12.91 2.36
CA ILE A 31 -24.41 12.65 3.50
C ILE A 31 -25.79 13.26 3.20
N GLY A 32 -26.83 12.41 3.22
CA GLY A 32 -28.21 12.81 2.96
C GLY A 32 -28.77 12.36 1.61
N ASP A 33 -27.94 11.90 0.68
CA ASP A 33 -28.41 11.35 -0.59
C ASP A 33 -29.09 9.98 -0.37
N SER A 34 -30.25 9.78 -0.98
CA SER A 34 -30.99 8.52 -0.88
C SER A 34 -30.27 7.31 -1.50
N GLU A 35 -29.33 7.56 -2.41
CA GLU A 35 -28.54 6.54 -3.12
C GLU A 35 -27.06 6.53 -2.66
N ARG A 36 -26.82 6.91 -1.42
CA ARG A 36 -25.46 7.02 -0.88
C ARG A 36 -24.71 5.69 -0.85
N TRP A 37 -25.40 4.60 -0.69
CA TRP A 37 -24.83 3.29 -0.47
C TRP A 37 -25.00 2.38 -1.68
N ASN A 38 -23.92 1.86 -2.21
CA ASN A 38 -23.93 0.83 -3.24
C ASN A 38 -23.53 -0.51 -2.65
N LEU A 39 -24.27 -1.56 -3.02
CA LEU A 39 -23.89 -2.92 -2.68
C LEU A 39 -22.55 -3.25 -3.38
N ALA A 40 -21.52 -3.45 -2.58
CA ALA A 40 -20.18 -3.80 -3.03
C ALA A 40 -19.92 -5.31 -3.02
N GLY A 41 -20.60 -6.04 -2.14
CA GLY A 41 -20.44 -7.49 -2.03
C GLY A 41 -21.37 -8.11 -0.99
N GLN A 42 -21.30 -9.41 -0.89
CA GLN A 42 -21.99 -10.21 0.13
C GLN A 42 -21.05 -11.25 0.69
N SER A 43 -21.15 -11.53 1.97
CA SER A 43 -20.34 -12.54 2.63
C SER A 43 -21.14 -13.29 3.69
N ILE A 44 -20.59 -14.36 4.21
CA ILE A 44 -21.25 -15.24 5.17
C ILE A 44 -20.68 -14.95 6.55
N LEU A 45 -21.54 -14.80 7.55
CA LEU A 45 -21.13 -14.66 8.93
C LEU A 45 -20.37 -15.90 9.40
N GLY A 46 -19.14 -15.71 9.86
CA GLY A 46 -18.30 -16.78 10.40
C GLY A 46 -18.74 -17.33 11.75
N GLY A 47 -19.64 -16.65 12.44
CA GLY A 47 -20.26 -17.10 13.69
C GLY A 47 -21.33 -16.10 14.10
N CYS A 48 -22.41 -16.59 14.68
CA CYS A 48 -23.42 -15.77 15.30
C CYS A 48 -23.95 -16.51 16.54
N ALA A 49 -23.84 -15.87 17.69
CA ALA A 49 -24.55 -16.29 18.90
C ALA A 49 -25.63 -15.25 19.20
N ALA A 50 -26.83 -15.69 19.44
CA ALA A 50 -27.95 -14.84 19.80
C ALA A 50 -28.60 -15.36 21.06
N ASP A 51 -28.61 -14.54 22.08
CA ASP A 51 -29.47 -14.65 23.25
C ASP A 51 -29.81 -13.23 23.71
N GLU A 52 -29.09 -12.66 24.62
CA GLU A 52 -29.17 -11.25 24.99
C GLU A 52 -28.09 -10.38 24.27
N VAL A 53 -27.11 -11.02 23.63
CA VAL A 53 -25.99 -10.38 22.95
C VAL A 53 -25.81 -10.97 21.55
N PHE A 54 -25.67 -10.12 20.54
CA PHE A 54 -25.29 -10.53 19.19
C PHE A 54 -23.78 -10.46 19.03
N GLU A 55 -23.15 -11.60 18.77
CA GLU A 55 -21.73 -11.69 18.41
C GLU A 55 -21.58 -12.09 16.94
N PHE A 56 -20.75 -11.38 16.20
CA PHE A 56 -20.45 -11.69 14.82
C PHE A 56 -19.02 -11.30 14.46
N GLN A 57 -18.45 -12.03 13.50
CA GLN A 57 -17.13 -11.74 12.96
C GLN A 57 -17.25 -11.28 11.52
N ILE A 58 -16.58 -10.19 11.18
CA ILE A 58 -16.46 -9.67 9.83
C ILE A 58 -14.96 -9.68 9.49
N PRO A 59 -14.53 -10.34 8.40
CA PRO A 59 -13.16 -10.24 7.92
C PRO A 59 -12.77 -8.79 7.66
N TRP A 60 -11.60 -8.39 8.09
CA TRP A 60 -11.08 -7.03 7.86
C TRP A 60 -11.05 -6.66 6.38
N SER A 61 -10.74 -7.63 5.50
CA SER A 61 -10.77 -7.47 4.05
C SER A 61 -12.13 -7.03 3.53
N ASP A 62 -13.21 -7.52 4.13
CA ASP A 62 -14.58 -7.26 3.66
C ASP A 62 -15.03 -5.82 3.97
N ILE A 63 -14.41 -5.19 4.95
CA ILE A 63 -14.66 -3.78 5.30
C ILE A 63 -13.54 -2.85 4.83
N GLY A 64 -12.61 -3.36 4.01
CA GLY A 64 -11.52 -2.58 3.44
C GLY A 64 -10.52 -2.04 4.47
N LEU A 65 -10.37 -2.74 5.59
CA LEU A 65 -9.47 -2.36 6.69
C LEU A 65 -8.43 -3.45 6.93
N ALA A 66 -7.32 -3.07 7.53
CA ALA A 66 -6.32 -3.99 8.06
C ALA A 66 -6.44 -4.07 9.61
N PRO A 67 -6.12 -5.19 10.24
CA PRO A 67 -6.30 -5.39 11.69
C PRO A 67 -5.49 -4.46 12.59
N ARG A 68 -4.69 -3.58 12.02
CA ARG A 68 -3.76 -2.67 12.71
C ARG A 68 -4.34 -1.30 13.02
N TYR A 69 -5.52 -0.94 12.48
CA TYR A 69 -6.09 0.39 12.64
C TYR A 69 -7.22 0.41 13.66
N SER A 70 -7.22 1.42 14.53
CA SER A 70 -8.40 1.72 15.33
C SER A 70 -9.55 2.09 14.40
N THR A 71 -10.68 1.42 14.53
CA THR A 71 -11.84 1.62 13.67
C THR A 71 -13.01 2.10 14.51
N ARG A 72 -13.65 3.17 14.08
CA ARG A 72 -14.92 3.59 14.66
C ARG A 72 -16.07 2.89 13.96
N VAL A 73 -16.82 2.13 14.71
CA VAL A 73 -18.03 1.45 14.23
C VAL A 73 -19.25 2.11 14.85
N LYS A 74 -20.21 2.45 14.02
CA LYS A 74 -21.51 2.89 14.45
C LYS A 74 -22.48 1.74 14.26
N VAL A 75 -23.05 1.25 15.34
CA VAL A 75 -24.11 0.24 15.31
C VAL A 75 -25.47 0.95 15.25
N VAL A 76 -26.24 0.65 14.23
CA VAL A 76 -27.58 1.22 14.04
C VAL A 76 -28.55 0.07 13.85
N THR A 77 -29.62 0.01 14.63
CA THR A 77 -30.72 -0.91 14.40
C THR A 77 -31.78 -0.29 13.49
N SER A 78 -32.29 -1.05 12.53
CA SER A 78 -33.35 -0.60 11.66
C SER A 78 -34.52 -1.60 11.66
N TRP A 79 -35.73 -1.09 11.43
CA TRP A 79 -36.92 -1.90 11.28
C TRP A 79 -37.50 -1.71 9.88
N GLN A 80 -37.72 -2.78 9.15
CA GLN A 80 -38.36 -2.78 7.82
C GLN A 80 -37.74 -1.77 6.81
N ASN A 81 -36.44 -1.83 6.62
CA ASN A 81 -35.66 -0.95 5.72
C ASN A 81 -35.77 0.56 6.02
N SER A 82 -36.26 0.94 7.18
CA SER A 82 -36.26 2.30 7.66
C SER A 82 -35.12 2.49 8.66
N PHE A 83 -34.12 3.28 8.31
CA PHE A 83 -33.06 3.68 9.25
C PHE A 83 -33.67 4.65 10.25
N ALA A 84 -33.70 4.29 11.53
CA ALA A 84 -33.98 5.24 12.59
C ALA A 84 -32.72 6.14 12.73
N TYR A 85 -32.82 7.34 12.17
CA TYR A 85 -31.86 8.38 12.47
C TYR A 85 -32.08 8.81 13.93
N GLY A 86 -31.20 8.45 14.82
CA GLY A 86 -31.28 9.07 16.14
C GLY A 86 -30.31 8.52 17.19
N ASP A 87 -30.31 7.25 17.46
CA ASP A 87 -29.69 6.76 18.69
C ASP A 87 -28.64 5.65 18.50
N GLY A 88 -27.91 5.66 17.37
CA GLY A 88 -26.75 4.79 17.23
C GLY A 88 -25.63 5.22 18.15
N THR A 89 -25.27 4.40 19.12
CA THR A 89 -24.09 4.61 19.95
C THR A 89 -22.86 4.47 19.05
N ASP A 90 -22.04 5.51 18.99
CA ASP A 90 -20.71 5.39 18.41
C ASP A 90 -19.88 4.50 19.34
N VAL A 91 -19.64 3.27 18.92
CA VAL A 91 -18.73 2.38 19.62
C VAL A 91 -17.36 2.54 18.95
N GLU A 92 -16.42 3.07 19.67
CA GLU A 92 -15.03 2.92 19.31
C GLU A 92 -14.67 1.47 19.63
N ILE A 93 -14.57 0.65 18.60
CA ILE A 93 -13.97 -0.67 18.77
C ILE A 93 -12.48 -0.38 18.84
N ALA A 94 -12.00 -0.32 20.08
CA ALA A 94 -10.58 -0.56 20.31
C ALA A 94 -10.28 -1.93 19.68
N PRO A 95 -9.14 -2.12 19.00
CA PRO A 95 -8.70 -3.45 18.63
C PRO A 95 -8.81 -4.32 19.89
N PRO A 96 -9.26 -5.60 19.77
CA PRO A 96 -9.39 -6.46 20.92
C PRO A 96 -8.10 -6.36 21.72
N ALA A 97 -8.23 -5.95 22.99
CA ALA A 97 -7.10 -5.97 23.87
C ALA A 97 -6.61 -7.42 23.91
N PRO A 98 -5.42 -7.73 23.39
CA PRO A 98 -4.82 -9.02 23.68
C PRO A 98 -4.74 -9.12 25.19
N ALA A 99 -4.78 -10.31 25.74
CA ALA A 99 -4.59 -10.59 27.15
C ALA A 99 -3.15 -10.29 27.65
N GLU A 100 -2.58 -9.29 27.26
CA GLU A 100 -1.41 -8.44 27.44
C GLU A 100 -1.15 -7.83 26.07
N MET A 101 -1.62 -6.61 25.88
CA MET A 101 -1.31 -5.90 24.67
C MET A 101 0.19 -5.54 24.68
N VAL A 102 0.96 -6.32 23.96
CA VAL A 102 1.98 -5.68 23.14
C VAL A 102 1.17 -4.80 22.20
N MET A 103 1.25 -3.47 22.35
CA MET A 103 0.72 -2.52 21.38
C MET A 103 1.07 -3.09 20.01
N PRO A 104 0.14 -3.19 19.05
CA PRO A 104 0.55 -3.50 17.69
C PRO A 104 1.68 -2.53 17.40
N ASP A 105 2.86 -3.05 17.09
CA ASP A 105 4.01 -2.24 16.81
C ASP A 105 3.55 -1.20 15.80
N LEU A 106 3.64 0.06 16.20
CA LEU A 106 3.55 1.16 15.26
C LEU A 106 4.53 0.75 14.17
N GLU A 107 4.05 0.58 12.95
CA GLU A 107 4.87 0.14 11.83
C GLU A 107 6.22 0.86 11.91
N GLU A 108 7.28 0.10 12.14
CA GLU A 108 8.62 0.68 12.34
C GLU A 108 9.14 1.14 10.99
N TRP A 109 9.41 2.43 10.86
CA TRP A 109 9.86 3.03 9.63
C TRP A 109 11.36 3.30 9.67
N VAL A 110 12.07 2.77 8.68
CA VAL A 110 13.48 3.06 8.44
C VAL A 110 13.57 4.10 7.33
N THR A 111 14.16 5.24 7.64
CA THR A 111 14.41 6.29 6.64
C THR A 111 15.53 5.87 5.71
N LEU A 112 15.27 5.91 4.41
CA LEU A 112 16.21 5.61 3.34
C LEU A 112 16.80 6.88 2.71
N LEU A 113 15.96 7.93 2.59
CA LEU A 113 16.32 9.23 2.06
C LEU A 113 15.58 10.31 2.84
N ASP A 114 16.24 11.44 3.05
CA ASP A 114 15.67 12.61 3.70
C ASP A 114 16.46 13.82 3.17
N ILE A 115 15.91 14.48 2.13
CA ILE A 115 16.60 15.54 1.39
C ILE A 115 15.70 16.75 1.18
N ASP A 116 16.32 17.92 1.24
CA ASP A 116 15.68 19.17 0.80
C ASP A 116 15.86 19.31 -0.71
N ASP A 117 14.83 19.78 -1.37
CA ASP A 117 14.83 20.24 -2.76
C ASP A 117 14.99 21.75 -2.84
N ALA A 118 15.31 22.26 -4.01
CA ALA A 118 15.51 23.69 -4.20
C ALA A 118 14.17 24.44 -4.09
N VAL A 119 14.14 25.53 -3.35
CA VAL A 119 12.92 26.30 -3.13
C VAL A 119 12.75 27.37 -4.22
N GLY A 120 11.57 27.38 -4.86
CA GLY A 120 11.19 28.41 -5.83
C GLY A 120 11.64 28.11 -7.24
N ASP A 121 11.94 26.86 -7.57
CA ASP A 121 12.32 26.40 -8.91
C ASP A 121 11.18 25.69 -9.66
N GLU A 122 9.95 25.80 -9.18
CA GLU A 122 8.70 25.37 -9.81
C GLU A 122 8.38 26.10 -11.12
N THR A 123 9.35 26.21 -11.99
CA THR A 123 9.30 26.96 -13.24
C THR A 123 9.44 26.09 -14.49
N GLY A 124 9.34 24.78 -14.33
CA GLY A 124 9.46 23.84 -15.44
C GLY A 124 10.80 23.97 -16.17
N ASP A 125 10.74 24.34 -17.47
CA ASP A 125 11.92 24.63 -18.28
C ASP A 125 12.59 25.99 -18.00
N GLY A 126 12.12 26.68 -16.96
CA GLY A 126 12.59 28.01 -16.53
C GLY A 126 11.65 29.15 -16.86
N ASP A 127 10.68 28.95 -17.73
CA ASP A 127 9.78 29.99 -18.23
C ASP A 127 8.31 29.80 -17.79
N TYR A 128 7.97 28.70 -17.08
CA TYR A 128 6.59 28.40 -16.72
C TYR A 128 6.04 29.39 -15.70
N THR A 129 4.77 29.75 -15.91
CA THR A 129 4.03 30.69 -15.06
C THR A 129 2.66 30.13 -14.68
N TYR A 130 2.18 30.52 -13.52
CA TYR A 130 0.92 30.05 -12.97
C TYR A 130 -0.30 30.46 -13.82
N PRO A 131 -1.40 29.66 -13.77
CA PRO A 131 -2.69 30.06 -14.29
C PRO A 131 -3.22 31.32 -13.60
N LEU A 132 -4.08 32.07 -14.29
CA LEU A 132 -4.61 33.37 -13.82
C LEU A 132 -5.84 33.24 -12.91
N ALA A 133 -6.40 32.05 -12.69
CA ALA A 133 -7.55 31.85 -11.81
C ALA A 133 -7.18 32.07 -10.35
N GLY A 134 -8.14 32.57 -9.56
CA GLY A 134 -7.96 32.80 -8.13
C GLY A 134 -7.73 31.53 -7.30
N ASP A 135 -8.05 30.36 -7.84
CA ASP A 135 -7.82 29.07 -7.23
C ASP A 135 -6.31 28.76 -7.04
N PHE A 136 -5.46 29.40 -7.87
CA PHE A 136 -4.00 29.31 -7.78
C PHE A 136 -3.37 30.39 -6.88
N ALA A 137 -4.16 31.12 -6.12
CA ALA A 137 -3.62 31.96 -5.06
C ALA A 137 -3.09 31.07 -3.91
N PRO A 138 -1.92 31.34 -3.38
CA PRO A 138 -1.12 32.58 -3.42
C PRO A 138 -0.29 32.79 -4.70
N GLY A 139 -0.25 31.86 -5.66
CA GLY A 139 0.45 32.05 -6.92
C GLY A 139 1.92 31.60 -6.92
N SER A 140 2.39 30.98 -5.84
CA SER A 140 3.72 30.38 -5.74
C SER A 140 3.74 29.30 -4.65
N GLY A 141 4.60 28.31 -4.79
CA GLY A 141 4.81 27.23 -3.86
C GLY A 141 3.82 26.06 -4.00
N LEU A 142 2.73 26.19 -4.81
CA LEU A 142 1.75 25.12 -4.97
C LEU A 142 2.34 23.89 -5.68
N PHE A 143 3.34 24.06 -6.51
CA PHE A 143 4.01 22.98 -7.24
C PHE A 143 5.47 22.81 -6.84
N ASP A 144 6.00 23.72 -6.00
CA ASP A 144 7.36 23.76 -5.48
C ASP A 144 7.58 22.62 -4.48
N ILE A 145 8.21 21.55 -4.92
CA ILE A 145 8.64 20.47 -4.03
C ILE A 145 9.80 21.01 -3.22
N THR A 146 9.67 21.03 -1.92
CA THR A 146 10.70 21.58 -1.02
C THR A 146 11.44 20.50 -0.25
N HIS A 147 10.88 19.29 -0.19
CA HIS A 147 11.49 18.20 0.56
C HIS A 147 10.93 16.85 0.12
N LEU A 148 11.79 15.85 0.06
CA LEU A 148 11.40 14.46 -0.13
C LEU A 148 12.00 13.58 0.96
N LYS A 149 11.14 12.76 1.58
CA LYS A 149 11.57 11.70 2.45
C LYS A 149 11.05 10.36 1.96
N VAL A 150 11.96 9.39 1.86
CA VAL A 150 11.64 8.00 1.52
C VAL A 150 11.94 7.11 2.70
N SER A 151 10.98 6.30 3.11
CA SER A 151 11.13 5.35 4.21
C SER A 151 10.57 4.00 3.82
N GLN A 152 11.05 2.95 4.45
CA GLN A 152 10.46 1.61 4.34
C GLN A 152 10.08 1.06 5.70
N SER A 153 9.08 0.19 5.69
CA SER A 153 8.70 -0.66 6.81
C SER A 153 8.79 -2.15 6.42
N GLU A 154 8.32 -3.03 7.27
CA GLU A 154 8.18 -4.46 6.93
C GLU A 154 7.34 -4.67 5.66
N TRP A 155 6.25 -3.88 5.46
CA TRP A 155 5.23 -4.13 4.44
C TRP A 155 5.14 -3.07 3.34
N ASN A 156 5.67 -1.87 3.58
CA ASN A 156 5.40 -0.71 2.74
C ASN A 156 6.66 0.12 2.47
N ALA A 157 6.63 0.86 1.37
CA ALA A 157 7.43 2.07 1.15
C ALA A 157 6.57 3.30 1.43
N ARG A 158 7.17 4.37 1.90
CA ARG A 158 6.51 5.66 2.12
C ARG A 158 7.32 6.76 1.48
N PHE A 159 6.63 7.59 0.73
CA PHE A 159 7.14 8.83 0.16
C PHE A 159 6.38 9.99 0.81
N GLU A 160 7.11 10.89 1.46
CA GLU A 160 6.58 12.12 2.02
C GLU A 160 7.12 13.26 1.16
N VAL A 161 6.24 13.84 0.33
CA VAL A 161 6.57 14.92 -0.61
C VAL A 161 6.00 16.21 -0.06
N SER A 162 6.87 17.13 0.34
CA SER A 162 6.47 18.43 0.89
C SER A 162 6.55 19.52 -0.16
N PHE A 163 5.61 20.44 -0.10
CA PHE A 163 5.47 21.55 -1.04
C PHE A 163 5.65 22.91 -0.34
N GLY A 164 6.00 23.92 -1.11
CA GLY A 164 6.04 25.31 -0.63
C GLY A 164 4.67 25.81 -0.18
N GLU A 165 3.59 25.37 -0.85
CA GLU A 165 2.21 25.65 -0.47
C GLU A 165 1.29 24.48 -0.83
N MET A 166 0.21 24.31 -0.06
CA MET A 166 -0.80 23.29 -0.32
C MET A 166 -2.20 23.83 -0.03
N THR A 167 -3.10 23.65 -0.99
CA THR A 167 -4.52 24.03 -0.81
C THR A 167 -5.42 22.84 -1.13
N ASP A 168 -6.60 22.85 -0.52
CA ASP A 168 -7.69 21.95 -0.88
C ASP A 168 -8.90 22.78 -1.33
N TYR A 169 -8.68 23.59 -2.34
CA TYR A 169 -9.68 24.53 -2.85
C TYR A 169 -10.93 23.83 -3.38
N TRP A 170 -10.74 22.63 -3.94
CA TRP A 170 -11.84 21.84 -4.50
C TRP A 170 -12.44 20.83 -3.52
N GLY A 171 -11.92 20.73 -2.30
CA GLY A 171 -12.40 19.81 -1.27
C GLY A 171 -12.28 18.34 -1.66
N LEU A 172 -11.15 17.96 -2.26
CA LEU A 172 -10.92 16.60 -2.72
C LEU A 172 -10.63 15.63 -1.57
N ALA A 173 -10.93 14.36 -1.77
CA ALA A 173 -10.93 13.41 -0.65
C ALA A 173 -9.53 13.09 -0.10
N ASN A 174 -8.46 13.27 -0.88
CA ASN A 174 -7.09 13.12 -0.41
C ASN A 174 -6.56 14.40 0.29
N GLY A 175 -7.37 15.48 0.33
CA GLY A 175 -7.10 16.68 1.10
C GLY A 175 -6.24 17.75 0.43
N PHE A 176 -5.95 17.61 -0.87
CA PHE A 176 -5.24 18.60 -1.70
C PHE A 176 -5.85 18.67 -3.10
N SER A 177 -5.64 19.76 -3.85
CA SER A 177 -6.39 20.03 -5.07
C SER A 177 -5.57 20.15 -6.34
N HIS A 178 -4.42 20.76 -6.30
CA HIS A 178 -3.75 21.22 -7.51
C HIS A 178 -2.65 20.29 -7.99
N GLN A 179 -2.01 19.57 -7.10
CA GLN A 179 -0.84 18.77 -7.41
C GLN A 179 -1.21 17.44 -8.08
N ILE A 180 -0.46 17.06 -9.11
CA ILE A 180 -0.21 15.68 -9.51
C ILE A 180 1.21 15.36 -9.11
N VAL A 181 1.40 14.25 -8.41
CA VAL A 181 2.72 13.69 -8.11
C VAL A 181 2.85 12.36 -8.82
N GLN A 182 3.92 12.19 -9.58
CA GLN A 182 4.27 10.90 -10.16
C GLN A 182 5.65 10.47 -9.67
N ILE A 183 5.74 9.21 -9.30
CA ILE A 183 6.96 8.57 -8.82
C ILE A 183 7.24 7.40 -9.76
N TYR A 184 8.35 7.45 -10.46
CA TYR A 184 8.84 6.39 -11.31
C TYR A 184 9.95 5.66 -10.59
N VAL A 185 9.86 4.35 -10.56
CA VAL A 185 10.74 3.48 -9.80
C VAL A 185 11.55 2.64 -10.77
N ASP A 186 12.83 2.91 -10.82
CA ASP A 186 13.82 2.08 -11.49
C ASP A 186 14.30 1.02 -10.47
N GLN A 187 13.96 -0.21 -10.73
CA GLN A 187 14.29 -1.36 -9.87
C GLN A 187 15.60 -2.04 -10.29
N GLY A 188 16.27 -1.50 -11.30
CA GLY A 188 17.51 -2.05 -11.85
C GLY A 188 17.31 -3.26 -12.77
N GLU A 189 16.08 -3.56 -13.17
CA GLU A 189 15.78 -4.61 -14.12
C GLU A 189 16.03 -4.16 -15.56
N THR A 190 16.91 -4.81 -16.26
CA THR A 190 17.31 -4.41 -17.62
C THR A 190 16.38 -4.96 -18.73
N THR A 191 15.40 -5.78 -18.38
CA THR A 191 14.61 -6.55 -19.38
C THR A 191 13.27 -5.92 -19.69
N TYR A 192 12.67 -5.14 -18.78
CA TYR A 192 11.28 -4.67 -18.88
C TYR A 192 11.07 -3.19 -18.54
N GLY A 193 12.13 -2.41 -18.44
CA GLY A 193 12.02 -0.99 -18.13
C GLY A 193 11.39 -0.19 -19.26
N GLU A 194 10.59 0.82 -18.91
CA GLU A 194 9.97 1.78 -19.83
C GLU A 194 10.64 3.15 -19.64
N THR A 195 10.82 3.89 -20.74
CA THR A 195 11.39 5.24 -20.66
C THR A 195 10.34 6.33 -20.84
N GLU A 196 9.26 6.09 -21.58
CA GLU A 196 8.19 7.08 -21.74
C GLU A 196 7.46 7.25 -20.40
N LEU A 197 7.37 8.48 -19.90
CA LEU A 197 6.63 8.78 -18.70
C LEU A 197 5.11 8.63 -18.93
N LEU A 198 4.34 8.52 -17.87
CA LEU A 198 2.89 8.34 -17.97
C LEU A 198 2.25 9.54 -18.72
N ASP A 199 1.17 9.25 -19.44
CA ASP A 199 0.41 10.21 -20.23
C ASP A 199 0.21 11.55 -19.52
N GLY A 200 0.51 12.63 -20.20
CA GLY A 200 0.35 14.00 -19.74
C GLY A 200 1.62 14.62 -19.16
N ALA A 201 2.65 13.84 -18.84
CA ALA A 201 3.94 14.38 -18.38
C ALA A 201 4.79 14.89 -19.55
N TYR A 202 4.67 14.28 -20.72
CA TYR A 202 5.38 14.61 -21.98
C TYR A 202 6.90 14.69 -21.85
N ALA A 203 7.48 13.71 -21.19
CA ALA A 203 8.91 13.55 -21.01
C ALA A 203 9.29 12.06 -21.06
N VAL A 204 10.57 11.77 -21.15
CA VAL A 204 11.11 10.41 -21.08
C VAL A 204 12.20 10.33 -20.02
N ALA A 205 12.33 9.18 -19.38
CA ALA A 205 13.49 8.87 -18.58
C ALA A 205 14.71 8.62 -19.46
N HIS A 206 15.90 8.93 -18.98
CA HIS A 206 17.13 8.50 -19.61
C HIS A 206 17.18 6.97 -19.69
N ASP A 207 17.80 6.40 -20.70
CA ASP A 207 17.85 4.94 -20.94
C ASP A 207 18.37 4.15 -19.71
N ASP A 208 19.32 4.72 -18.98
CA ASP A 208 19.85 4.11 -17.74
C ASP A 208 18.88 4.25 -16.54
N TRP A 209 17.79 4.98 -16.70
CA TRP A 209 16.76 5.27 -15.69
C TRP A 209 15.40 4.72 -16.10
N ALA A 210 15.39 3.71 -16.96
CA ALA A 210 14.16 3.05 -17.36
C ALA A 210 13.44 2.49 -16.12
N TRP A 211 12.15 2.81 -16.01
CA TRP A 211 11.37 2.47 -14.83
C TRP A 211 10.54 1.19 -15.03
N GLU A 212 10.38 0.38 -14.00
CA GLU A 212 9.56 -0.82 -14.00
C GLU A 212 8.17 -0.59 -13.39
N MET A 213 8.07 0.39 -12.50
CA MET A 213 6.84 0.74 -11.79
C MET A 213 6.69 2.25 -11.71
N ALA A 214 5.48 2.74 -11.96
CA ALA A 214 5.13 4.13 -11.72
C ALA A 214 3.94 4.23 -10.77
N VAL A 215 3.93 5.26 -9.93
CA VAL A 215 2.82 5.63 -9.05
C VAL A 215 2.37 7.03 -9.40
N SER A 216 1.09 7.22 -9.67
CA SER A 216 0.49 8.53 -9.94
C SER A 216 -0.55 8.87 -8.88
N VAL A 217 -0.43 10.06 -8.30
CA VAL A 217 -1.22 10.51 -7.15
C VAL A 217 -1.80 11.90 -7.41
N THR A 218 -3.07 12.06 -7.08
CA THR A 218 -3.78 13.34 -7.11
C THR A 218 -4.66 13.49 -5.88
N GLY A 219 -5.29 14.64 -5.70
CA GLY A 219 -6.32 14.87 -4.68
C GLY A 219 -7.55 13.98 -4.81
N GLU A 220 -7.79 13.37 -5.99
CA GLU A 220 -8.90 12.47 -6.25
C GLU A 220 -8.50 11.00 -6.04
N PRO A 221 -9.07 10.27 -5.06
CA PRO A 221 -8.73 8.85 -4.85
C PRO A 221 -8.92 7.96 -6.08
N GLY A 222 -9.90 8.29 -6.94
CA GLY A 222 -10.18 7.53 -8.18
C GLY A 222 -9.11 7.70 -9.27
N ALA A 223 -8.17 8.64 -9.12
CA ALA A 223 -7.06 8.86 -10.02
C ALA A 223 -5.74 8.27 -9.50
N VAL A 224 -5.71 7.83 -8.24
CA VAL A 224 -4.52 7.18 -7.65
C VAL A 224 -4.34 5.80 -8.27
N LYS A 225 -3.15 5.55 -8.81
CA LYS A 225 -2.83 4.27 -9.46
C LYS A 225 -1.34 3.98 -9.45
N SER A 226 -1.00 2.69 -9.49
CA SER A 226 0.29 2.21 -9.97
C SER A 226 0.16 1.71 -11.40
N VAL A 227 1.27 1.72 -12.12
CA VAL A 227 1.39 1.22 -13.50
C VAL A 227 2.63 0.35 -13.57
N SER A 228 2.50 -0.88 -14.06
CA SER A 228 3.62 -1.77 -14.32
C SER A 228 4.11 -1.60 -15.76
N ALA A 229 5.39 -1.35 -15.97
CA ALA A 229 5.99 -1.22 -17.29
C ALA A 229 5.88 -2.53 -18.09
N SER A 230 6.08 -3.67 -17.44
CA SER A 230 6.10 -4.98 -18.11
C SER A 230 4.75 -5.40 -18.67
N THR A 231 3.64 -4.99 -18.05
CA THR A 231 2.29 -5.42 -18.43
C THR A 231 1.40 -4.28 -18.91
N GLY A 232 1.74 -3.03 -18.61
CA GLY A 232 0.87 -1.86 -18.78
C GLY A 232 -0.37 -1.89 -17.86
N GLU A 233 -0.46 -2.86 -16.94
CA GLU A 233 -1.58 -2.96 -16.02
C GLU A 233 -1.57 -1.83 -15.00
N THR A 234 -2.76 -1.34 -14.69
CA THR A 234 -2.97 -0.30 -13.69
C THR A 234 -3.72 -0.83 -12.48
N SER A 235 -3.34 -0.43 -11.28
CA SER A 235 -4.00 -0.82 -10.05
C SER A 235 -4.04 0.34 -9.04
N ALA A 236 -5.16 0.51 -8.36
CA ALA A 236 -5.26 1.38 -7.19
C ALA A 236 -4.99 0.64 -5.86
N LYS A 237 -4.80 -0.68 -5.92
CA LYS A 237 -4.59 -1.51 -4.71
C LYS A 237 -3.18 -1.33 -4.15
N GLY A 238 -3.09 -1.31 -2.83
CA GLY A 238 -1.81 -1.22 -2.13
C GLY A 238 -1.17 0.17 -2.19
N ILE A 239 -1.96 1.22 -2.47
CA ILE A 239 -1.53 2.61 -2.40
C ILE A 239 -2.48 3.35 -1.47
N GLU A 240 -1.93 4.01 -0.48
CA GLU A 240 -2.64 4.90 0.43
C GLU A 240 -2.08 6.32 0.29
N VAL A 241 -2.97 7.30 0.26
CA VAL A 241 -2.61 8.71 0.11
C VAL A 241 -3.27 9.51 1.21
N SER A 242 -2.50 10.32 1.88
CA SER A 242 -2.97 11.31 2.84
C SER A 242 -2.20 12.61 2.66
N SER A 243 -2.75 13.71 3.18
CA SER A 243 -2.05 14.98 3.18
C SER A 243 -2.21 15.68 4.52
N ASP A 244 -1.19 16.43 4.87
CA ASP A 244 -1.18 17.34 6.02
C ASP A 244 -0.94 18.77 5.52
N LYS A 245 -1.92 19.63 5.71
CA LYS A 245 -1.87 21.03 5.24
C LYS A 245 -0.95 21.89 6.10
N ASP A 246 -0.72 21.53 7.34
CA ASP A 246 0.13 22.30 8.25
C ASP A 246 1.60 22.09 7.87
N SER A 247 2.00 20.87 7.58
CA SER A 247 3.33 20.53 7.07
C SER A 247 3.42 20.64 5.54
N LYS A 248 2.28 20.83 4.84
CA LYS A 248 2.17 20.87 3.37
C LYS A 248 2.72 19.64 2.69
N THR A 249 2.52 18.48 3.29
CA THR A 249 3.10 17.21 2.88
C THR A 249 2.03 16.26 2.36
N ILE A 250 2.28 15.67 1.19
CA ILE A 250 1.54 14.53 0.65
C ILE A 250 2.29 13.27 1.06
N THR A 251 1.64 12.40 1.81
CA THR A 251 2.20 11.10 2.21
C THR A 251 1.60 10.01 1.32
N ILE A 252 2.46 9.29 0.61
CA ILE A 252 2.13 8.21 -0.30
C ILE A 252 2.73 6.92 0.26
N THR A 253 1.88 6.00 0.70
CA THR A 253 2.31 4.69 1.20
C THR A 253 2.00 3.63 0.14
N VAL A 254 3.01 2.90 -0.28
CA VAL A 254 2.91 1.88 -1.33
C VAL A 254 3.31 0.53 -0.77
N SER A 255 2.45 -0.47 -0.91
CA SER A 255 2.75 -1.83 -0.47
C SER A 255 3.95 -2.41 -1.22
N LYS A 256 4.82 -3.14 -0.53
CA LYS A 256 5.94 -3.88 -1.15
C LYS A 256 5.47 -4.92 -2.17
N ASN A 257 4.23 -5.40 -2.05
CA ASN A 257 3.63 -6.23 -3.10
C ASN A 257 3.42 -5.48 -4.43
N VAL A 258 3.43 -4.15 -4.42
CA VAL A 258 3.29 -3.28 -5.61
C VAL A 258 4.65 -2.77 -6.06
N ILE A 259 5.45 -2.23 -5.14
CA ILE A 259 6.72 -1.56 -5.45
C ILE A 259 7.94 -2.49 -5.44
N GLY A 260 7.80 -3.71 -4.87
CA GLY A 260 8.92 -4.64 -4.69
C GLY A 260 9.60 -4.52 -3.32
N GLU A 261 10.49 -5.47 -3.03
CA GLU A 261 11.13 -5.62 -1.71
C GLU A 261 12.44 -4.83 -1.58
N ASN A 262 13.16 -4.63 -2.70
CA ASN A 262 14.55 -4.17 -2.71
C ASN A 262 14.67 -2.64 -2.72
N ILE A 263 13.78 -1.94 -2.02
CA ILE A 263 13.66 -0.47 -2.07
C ILE A 263 15.00 0.26 -1.89
N PRO A 264 15.92 -0.16 -1.01
CA PRO A 264 17.22 0.51 -0.87
C PRO A 264 18.11 0.51 -2.11
N ASP A 265 17.85 -0.38 -3.07
CA ASP A 265 18.61 -0.49 -4.32
C ASP A 265 17.93 0.23 -5.50
N TYR A 266 16.76 0.87 -5.25
CA TYR A 266 15.98 1.54 -6.29
C TYR A 266 16.43 2.99 -6.51
N ARG A 267 16.14 3.48 -7.72
CA ARG A 267 16.27 4.89 -8.08
C ARG A 267 14.88 5.46 -8.39
N PHE A 268 14.72 6.75 -8.21
CA PHE A 268 13.42 7.39 -8.34
C PHE A 268 13.48 8.64 -9.19
N ILE A 269 12.51 8.79 -10.12
CA ILE A 269 12.19 10.07 -10.72
C ILE A 269 10.88 10.51 -10.06
N VAL A 270 10.91 11.63 -9.34
CA VAL A 270 9.74 12.19 -8.65
C VAL A 270 9.45 13.54 -9.29
N VAL A 271 8.25 13.65 -9.88
CA VAL A 271 7.84 14.85 -10.59
C VAL A 271 6.51 15.37 -10.07
N ALA A 272 6.34 16.68 -10.12
CA ALA A 272 5.09 17.36 -9.82
C ALA A 272 4.61 18.18 -11.02
N GLY A 273 3.29 18.23 -11.15
CA GLY A 273 2.60 19.07 -12.11
C GLY A 273 1.22 19.47 -11.63
N SER A 274 0.47 20.14 -12.49
CA SER A 274 -0.84 20.65 -12.14
C SER A 274 -1.96 19.72 -12.60
N GLN A 275 -2.85 19.36 -11.66
CA GLN A 275 -4.08 18.65 -11.98
C GLN A 275 -5.06 19.54 -12.72
N ASP A 276 -5.60 19.05 -13.86
CA ASP A 276 -6.70 19.69 -14.56
C ASP A 276 -8.05 19.27 -13.95
N GLY A 277 -8.83 20.22 -13.45
CA GLY A 277 -10.15 19.96 -12.86
C GLY A 277 -11.21 19.44 -13.84
N PHE A 278 -10.93 19.32 -15.13
CA PHE A 278 -11.86 18.82 -16.16
C PHE A 278 -11.71 17.32 -16.48
N GLY A 279 -10.91 16.60 -15.75
CA GLY A 279 -10.77 15.14 -15.90
C GLY A 279 -9.99 14.52 -14.79
N THR A 280 -10.42 13.32 -14.38
CA THR A 280 -9.79 12.54 -13.32
C THR A 280 -8.35 12.19 -13.70
N GLY A 281 -7.40 12.66 -12.89
CA GLY A 281 -5.96 12.40 -13.09
C GLY A 281 -5.36 13.04 -14.34
N LYS A 282 -6.03 14.04 -14.95
CA LYS A 282 -5.49 14.78 -16.08
C LYS A 282 -4.50 15.84 -15.63
N TRP A 283 -3.42 15.91 -16.37
CA TRP A 283 -2.48 17.01 -16.27
C TRP A 283 -3.05 18.30 -16.89
N ARG A 284 -2.71 19.39 -16.29
CA ARG A 284 -2.97 20.72 -16.85
C ARG A 284 -1.86 21.03 -17.82
N ASP A 285 -2.28 21.43 -18.99
CA ASP A 285 -1.43 21.76 -20.09
C ASP A 285 -0.74 23.11 -19.93
N VAL A 286 0.44 23.26 -20.50
CA VAL A 286 1.23 24.48 -20.54
C VAL A 286 1.06 25.13 -21.90
N ASP A 287 0.48 26.33 -21.92
CA ASP A 287 0.34 27.15 -23.12
C ASP A 287 1.51 28.15 -23.27
N ALA A 288 1.70 28.72 -24.40
CA ALA A 288 2.72 29.78 -24.60
C ALA A 288 2.50 31.00 -23.68
N GLU A 289 1.25 31.32 -23.35
CA GLU A 289 0.88 32.38 -22.41
C GLU A 289 -0.09 31.86 -21.38
N ALA A 290 0.09 32.26 -20.11
CA ALA A 290 -0.82 31.90 -19.04
C ALA A 290 -2.26 32.34 -19.34
N LYS A 291 -3.21 31.43 -19.13
CA LYS A 291 -4.65 31.67 -19.23
C LYS A 291 -5.32 31.45 -17.91
N THR A 292 -6.64 31.63 -17.82
CA THR A 292 -7.40 31.44 -16.59
C THR A 292 -7.11 30.10 -15.94
N TRP A 293 -7.04 29.01 -16.74
CA TRP A 293 -6.87 27.62 -16.26
C TRP A 293 -5.71 26.88 -16.93
N ARG A 294 -4.79 27.60 -17.56
CA ARG A 294 -3.60 27.03 -18.20
C ARG A 294 -2.36 27.71 -17.68
N LEU A 295 -1.31 26.95 -17.52
CA LEU A 295 0.03 27.46 -17.27
C LEU A 295 0.51 28.21 -18.53
N GLY A 296 1.44 29.12 -18.38
CA GLY A 296 2.10 29.83 -19.49
C GLY A 296 3.59 29.50 -19.52
N GLY A 297 4.25 29.85 -20.62
CA GLY A 297 5.67 29.67 -20.80
C GLY A 297 6.05 28.46 -21.67
N GLY A 298 5.06 27.66 -22.08
CA GLY A 298 5.31 26.51 -22.96
C GLY A 298 5.74 26.91 -24.38
N ALA A 299 6.43 26.04 -25.06
CA ALA A 299 6.95 26.24 -26.39
C ALA A 299 6.06 25.65 -27.50
N ASP A 300 5.21 24.69 -27.16
CA ASP A 300 4.32 24.00 -28.10
C ASP A 300 2.85 24.31 -27.80
N PRO A 301 2.31 25.42 -28.40
CA PRO A 301 0.94 25.85 -28.14
C PRO A 301 -0.12 24.94 -28.78
N SER A 302 0.30 23.95 -29.53
CA SER A 302 -0.58 23.02 -30.22
C SER A 302 0.06 21.67 -30.40
N THR A 303 -0.77 20.60 -30.23
CA THR A 303 -0.35 19.22 -30.49
C THR A 303 0.17 19.07 -31.93
N VAL A 304 1.40 18.55 -32.08
CA VAL A 304 1.97 18.12 -33.35
C VAL A 304 1.63 16.64 -33.53
N ASP A 305 0.84 16.32 -34.55
CA ASP A 305 0.34 14.95 -34.80
C ASP A 305 -0.39 14.30 -33.56
N GLY A 306 -0.99 15.14 -32.72
CA GLY A 306 -1.67 14.68 -31.49
C GLY A 306 -0.72 14.41 -30.29
N ARG A 307 0.54 14.84 -30.41
CA ARG A 307 1.54 14.77 -29.32
C ARG A 307 2.01 16.18 -28.95
N GLU A 308 2.28 16.35 -27.68
CA GLU A 308 2.94 17.53 -27.15
C GLU A 308 4.35 17.15 -26.75
N TYR A 309 5.30 18.08 -26.87
CA TYR A 309 6.71 17.82 -26.59
C TYR A 309 7.25 18.66 -25.44
N ASP A 310 6.65 19.80 -25.14
CA ASP A 310 6.95 20.53 -23.93
C ASP A 310 6.34 19.82 -22.71
N PRO A 311 7.14 19.52 -21.69
CA PRO A 311 6.65 18.80 -20.52
C PRO A 311 5.61 19.59 -19.73
N ASN A 312 4.59 18.91 -19.21
CA ASN A 312 3.68 19.49 -18.20
C ASN A 312 4.26 19.39 -16.77
N ILE A 313 5.52 18.98 -16.64
CA ILE A 313 6.24 18.90 -15.38
C ILE A 313 6.67 20.31 -14.97
N ILE A 314 6.25 20.71 -13.78
CA ILE A 314 6.52 22.04 -13.23
C ILE A 314 7.72 21.99 -12.30
N ASP A 315 7.87 20.86 -11.61
CA ASP A 315 8.93 20.64 -10.64
C ASP A 315 9.28 19.16 -10.53
N MET A 316 10.49 18.85 -10.08
CA MET A 316 10.96 17.50 -9.86
C MET A 316 12.06 17.47 -8.80
N VAL A 317 12.15 16.37 -8.06
CA VAL A 317 13.20 16.23 -7.06
C VAL A 317 14.53 15.85 -7.69
N LEU A 318 15.54 16.66 -7.46
CA LEU A 318 16.90 16.42 -7.93
C LEU A 318 17.93 16.64 -6.81
N ASP A 319 19.13 16.23 -7.07
CA ASP A 319 20.25 16.68 -6.24
C ASP A 319 20.53 18.17 -6.51
N ASN A 320 20.99 18.89 -5.48
CA ASN A 320 21.26 20.33 -5.55
C ASN A 320 22.39 20.72 -6.54
N THR A 321 22.91 19.78 -7.33
CA THR A 321 23.98 20.01 -8.32
C THR A 321 23.46 19.96 -9.75
N THR A 322 22.24 19.45 -9.95
CA THR A 322 21.62 19.27 -11.27
C THR A 322 20.72 20.48 -11.59
N ASP A 323 20.86 21.01 -12.81
CA ASP A 323 20.04 22.11 -13.30
C ASP A 323 18.68 21.57 -13.82
N GLN A 324 17.65 21.70 -12.99
CA GLN A 324 16.31 21.23 -13.30
C GLN A 324 15.73 21.87 -14.56
N ALA A 325 15.81 23.19 -14.68
CA ALA A 325 15.26 23.90 -15.82
C ALA A 325 15.95 23.49 -17.14
N ALA A 326 17.26 23.28 -17.11
CA ALA A 326 17.99 22.75 -18.27
C ALA A 326 17.59 21.31 -18.60
N MET A 327 17.27 20.49 -17.61
CA MET A 327 16.83 19.10 -17.81
C MET A 327 15.42 19.06 -18.40
N ILE A 328 14.45 19.72 -17.79
CA ILE A 328 13.07 19.80 -18.28
C ILE A 328 13.02 20.49 -19.65
N GLY A 329 13.85 21.52 -19.88
CA GLY A 329 13.98 22.24 -21.13
C GLY A 329 14.79 21.54 -22.23
N SER A 330 15.21 20.28 -22.04
CA SER A 330 15.99 19.53 -23.03
C SER A 330 15.18 19.01 -24.23
N TYR A 331 13.87 19.25 -24.26
CA TYR A 331 13.01 18.89 -25.37
C TYR A 331 13.23 19.77 -26.62
N ASP A 332 12.79 19.32 -27.79
CA ASP A 332 12.82 20.10 -29.04
C ASP A 332 11.57 19.81 -29.88
N VAL A 333 10.68 20.79 -29.97
CA VAL A 333 9.44 20.71 -30.72
C VAL A 333 9.73 20.57 -32.25
N GLY A 334 10.80 21.18 -32.74
CA GLY A 334 11.17 21.13 -34.15
C GLY A 334 11.64 19.76 -34.61
N THR A 335 12.36 19.04 -33.76
CA THR A 335 12.81 17.66 -34.01
C THR A 335 11.90 16.62 -33.42
N GLN A 336 10.84 17.03 -32.68
CA GLN A 336 9.86 16.17 -32.07
C GLN A 336 10.52 15.23 -31.02
N THR A 337 11.35 15.77 -30.15
CA THR A 337 12.04 15.04 -29.12
C THR A 337 11.57 15.48 -27.72
N TYR A 338 11.32 14.53 -26.84
CA TYR A 338 10.95 14.79 -25.45
C TYR A 338 12.16 15.21 -24.60
N ALA A 339 11.90 15.90 -23.51
CA ALA A 339 12.86 16.11 -22.46
C ALA A 339 13.31 14.76 -21.87
N VAL A 340 14.62 14.63 -21.59
CA VAL A 340 15.21 13.43 -21.03
C VAL A 340 15.54 13.67 -19.56
N LEU A 341 14.87 12.93 -18.69
CA LEU A 341 14.96 13.10 -17.24
C LEU A 341 15.81 12.01 -16.57
N THR A 342 16.51 12.41 -15.56
CA THR A 342 17.08 11.53 -14.53
C THR A 342 16.46 11.89 -13.18
N GLY A 343 16.76 11.17 -12.12
CA GLY A 343 16.18 11.45 -10.82
C GLY A 343 17.22 11.32 -9.71
N ILE A 344 16.82 10.73 -8.60
CA ILE A 344 17.61 10.57 -7.40
C ILE A 344 17.97 9.11 -7.14
N GLU A 345 19.17 8.87 -6.66
CA GLU A 345 19.64 7.60 -6.13
C GLU A 345 19.52 7.62 -4.60
N LEU A 346 19.15 6.49 -4.00
CA LEU A 346 19.21 6.37 -2.56
C LEU A 346 20.68 6.30 -2.10
N PRO A 347 21.02 6.99 -1.00
CA PRO A 347 22.35 6.85 -0.41
C PRO A 347 22.55 5.42 0.10
N GLU A 348 23.80 5.01 0.26
CA GLU A 348 24.07 3.73 0.89
C GLU A 348 23.50 3.71 2.32
N VAL A 349 22.50 2.87 2.55
CA VAL A 349 21.83 2.74 3.84
C VAL A 349 22.55 1.71 4.69
N ALA A 350 22.77 2.03 5.98
CA ALA A 350 23.31 1.08 6.94
C ALA A 350 22.36 -0.10 7.15
N GLN A 351 22.91 -1.30 7.31
CA GLN A 351 22.13 -2.48 7.66
C GLN A 351 21.44 -2.31 9.00
N GLN A 352 20.14 -2.56 9.06
CA GLN A 352 19.32 -2.48 10.27
C GLN A 352 18.35 -3.67 10.32
N VAL A 353 17.96 -4.06 11.53
CA VAL A 353 16.88 -5.01 11.82
C VAL A 353 15.70 -4.20 12.33
N PHE A 354 14.52 -4.38 11.76
CA PHE A 354 13.29 -3.69 12.14
C PHE A 354 12.07 -4.60 11.99
N GLY A 355 10.91 -4.19 12.52
CA GLY A 355 9.67 -4.96 12.45
C GLY A 355 9.76 -6.32 13.14
N ALA A 356 10.61 -6.47 14.16
CA ALA A 356 10.75 -7.73 14.88
C ALA A 356 9.48 -8.09 15.63
N SER A 357 8.96 -9.29 15.42
CA SER A 357 7.72 -9.77 16.02
C SER A 357 7.78 -11.25 16.39
N VAL A 358 6.90 -11.67 17.28
CA VAL A 358 6.74 -13.09 17.67
C VAL A 358 5.31 -13.53 17.43
N SER A 359 5.16 -14.69 16.81
CA SER A 359 3.86 -15.28 16.51
C SER A 359 3.89 -16.80 16.80
N SER A 360 2.75 -17.46 16.64
CA SER A 360 2.62 -18.94 16.74
C SER A 360 3.28 -19.52 18.00
N ILE A 361 3.05 -18.86 19.13
CA ILE A 361 3.66 -19.25 20.41
C ILE A 361 2.96 -20.50 20.94
N THR A 362 3.74 -21.57 21.14
CA THR A 362 3.30 -22.84 21.74
C THR A 362 3.94 -23.07 23.10
N THR A 363 3.79 -24.27 23.66
CA THR A 363 4.51 -24.69 24.88
C THR A 363 5.99 -24.94 24.66
N SER A 364 6.44 -25.12 23.41
CA SER A 364 7.81 -25.53 23.08
C SER A 364 8.43 -24.84 21.88
N SER A 365 7.70 -23.92 21.24
CA SER A 365 8.18 -23.20 20.06
C SER A 365 7.53 -21.82 19.90
N ALA A 366 8.13 -20.97 19.08
CA ALA A 366 7.57 -19.72 18.59
C ALA A 366 8.13 -19.43 17.19
N ILE A 367 7.46 -18.56 16.41
CA ILE A 367 8.01 -17.99 15.17
C ILE A 367 8.46 -16.57 15.48
N ILE A 368 9.71 -16.26 15.17
CA ILE A 368 10.28 -14.93 15.27
C ILE A 368 10.46 -14.42 13.85
N SER A 369 9.86 -13.27 13.55
CA SER A 369 9.93 -12.60 12.25
C SER A 369 10.58 -11.24 12.39
N TRP A 370 11.31 -10.82 11.36
CA TRP A 370 11.93 -9.50 11.28
C TRP A 370 12.19 -9.13 9.83
N SER A 371 12.45 -7.85 9.58
CA SER A 371 12.92 -7.33 8.29
C SER A 371 14.30 -6.69 8.44
N THR A 372 15.00 -6.57 7.31
CA THR A 372 16.32 -5.94 7.23
C THR A 372 16.35 -4.91 6.10
N THR A 373 17.18 -3.88 6.22
CA THR A 373 17.33 -2.85 5.18
C THR A 373 17.96 -3.38 3.90
N LYS A 374 18.86 -4.35 4.00
CA LYS A 374 19.44 -5.08 2.86
C LYS A 374 19.21 -6.58 3.07
N SER A 375 19.13 -7.36 1.99
CA SER A 375 18.96 -8.82 2.12
C SER A 375 20.10 -9.42 2.94
N ALA A 376 19.77 -10.24 3.92
CA ALA A 376 20.74 -10.84 4.84
C ALA A 376 20.28 -12.20 5.36
N THR A 377 21.22 -12.96 5.92
CA THR A 377 20.91 -14.05 6.84
C THR A 377 20.90 -13.53 8.27
N GLY A 378 20.15 -14.17 9.15
CA GLY A 378 20.12 -13.80 10.56
C GLY A 378 20.26 -15.01 11.48
N VAL A 379 20.66 -14.74 12.71
CA VAL A 379 20.75 -15.70 13.80
C VAL A 379 19.86 -15.22 14.94
N VAL A 380 18.99 -16.09 15.41
CA VAL A 380 18.19 -15.87 16.61
C VAL A 380 18.79 -16.71 17.73
N THR A 381 19.22 -16.07 18.81
CA THR A 381 19.72 -16.72 20.01
C THR A 381 18.67 -16.64 21.11
N CYS A 382 18.14 -17.79 21.57
CA CYS A 382 17.20 -17.90 22.66
C CYS A 382 17.80 -18.75 23.78
N GLY A 383 18.22 -18.13 24.86
CA GLY A 383 19.00 -18.81 25.90
C GLY A 383 20.36 -19.27 25.36
N ASP A 384 20.62 -20.58 25.41
CA ASP A 384 21.88 -21.16 24.89
C ASP A 384 21.76 -21.67 23.44
N ASP A 385 20.55 -21.63 22.85
CA ASP A 385 20.28 -22.17 21.54
C ASP A 385 20.34 -21.08 20.45
N ASN A 386 20.93 -21.46 19.30
CA ASN A 386 21.05 -20.60 18.13
C ASN A 386 20.28 -21.21 16.95
N PHE A 387 19.48 -20.38 16.31
CA PHE A 387 18.70 -20.71 15.12
C PHE A 387 19.13 -19.78 14.00
N THR A 388 19.43 -20.33 12.81
CA THR A 388 19.95 -19.54 11.68
C THR A 388 19.00 -19.63 10.48
N THR A 389 18.73 -18.51 9.81
CA THR A 389 17.95 -18.50 8.58
C THR A 389 18.71 -19.16 7.44
N PRO A 390 18.04 -19.95 6.58
CA PRO A 390 18.71 -20.71 5.53
C PRO A 390 19.10 -19.88 4.30
N MET A 391 18.51 -18.70 4.11
CA MET A 391 18.68 -17.88 2.92
C MET A 391 18.81 -16.40 3.29
N MET A 392 19.42 -15.63 2.39
CA MET A 392 19.43 -14.16 2.44
C MET A 392 18.10 -13.64 1.89
N LEU A 393 17.34 -12.94 2.74
CA LEU A 393 16.06 -12.31 2.39
C LEU A 393 15.95 -10.95 3.09
N TYR A 394 15.07 -10.09 2.59
CA TYR A 394 14.72 -8.83 3.26
C TYR A 394 13.79 -9.06 4.45
N SER A 395 12.85 -10.00 4.33
CA SER A 395 11.94 -10.40 5.41
C SER A 395 12.22 -11.84 5.79
N GLN A 396 12.38 -12.09 7.06
CA GLN A 396 12.74 -13.37 7.65
C GLN A 396 11.65 -13.86 8.60
N ALA A 397 11.42 -15.18 8.62
CA ALA A 397 10.62 -15.83 9.63
C ALA A 397 11.33 -17.13 10.05
N LEU A 398 11.59 -17.29 11.34
CA LEU A 398 12.36 -18.40 11.86
C LEU A 398 11.63 -19.06 13.04
N GLN A 399 11.40 -20.36 12.94
CA GLN A 399 10.84 -21.13 14.04
C GLN A 399 11.93 -21.48 15.07
N VAL A 400 11.77 -21.02 16.29
CA VAL A 400 12.58 -21.42 17.45
C VAL A 400 11.86 -22.55 18.18
N THR A 401 12.59 -23.63 18.51
CA THR A 401 12.02 -24.84 19.08
C THR A 401 12.79 -25.29 20.34
N GLY A 402 12.30 -26.30 21.05
CA GLY A 402 12.96 -26.80 22.26
C GLY A 402 12.75 -25.95 23.49
N LEU A 403 11.81 -25.01 23.44
CA LEU A 403 11.50 -24.09 24.52
C LEU A 403 10.77 -24.82 25.69
N GLY A 404 10.90 -24.31 26.90
CA GLY A 404 10.15 -24.78 28.05
C GLY A 404 8.75 -24.18 28.12
N ALA A 405 7.75 -24.97 28.56
CA ALA A 405 6.37 -24.48 28.71
C ALA A 405 6.29 -23.42 29.84
N GLY A 406 5.43 -22.42 29.63
CA GLY A 406 5.18 -21.36 30.61
C GLY A 406 6.41 -20.55 31.00
N THR A 407 7.38 -20.45 30.10
CA THR A 407 8.68 -19.85 30.36
C THR A 407 8.83 -18.53 29.60
N ALA A 408 9.35 -17.53 30.30
CA ALA A 408 9.70 -16.25 29.67
C ALA A 408 11.05 -16.37 28.92
N TYR A 409 11.08 -15.94 27.68
CA TYR A 409 12.27 -15.90 26.87
C TYR A 409 12.57 -14.46 26.44
N SER A 410 13.86 -14.15 26.38
CA SER A 410 14.38 -12.98 25.69
C SER A 410 15.36 -13.49 24.64
N CYS A 411 14.99 -13.33 23.37
CA CYS A 411 15.81 -13.78 22.25
C CYS A 411 16.51 -12.59 21.61
N LEU A 412 17.70 -12.82 21.08
CA LEU A 412 18.49 -11.81 20.40
C LEU A 412 18.55 -12.13 18.90
N ILE A 413 18.11 -11.21 18.08
CA ILE A 413 18.24 -11.28 16.62
C ILE A 413 19.56 -10.60 16.25
N THR A 414 20.45 -11.31 15.57
CA THR A 414 21.74 -10.81 15.08
C THR A 414 21.82 -10.99 13.58
N VAL A 415 22.15 -9.93 12.88
CA VAL A 415 22.39 -9.86 11.45
C VAL A 415 23.76 -9.19 11.26
N ASP A 416 24.54 -9.65 10.29
CA ASP A 416 25.85 -9.06 10.02
C ASP A 416 25.69 -7.57 9.66
N ASP A 417 26.61 -6.75 10.18
CA ASP A 417 26.68 -5.30 10.01
C ASP A 417 25.47 -4.51 10.56
N ALA A 418 24.55 -5.15 11.31
CA ALA A 418 23.43 -4.49 11.96
C ALA A 418 23.53 -4.50 13.50
N PRO A 419 22.97 -3.49 14.19
CA PRO A 419 22.73 -3.59 15.63
C PRO A 419 21.81 -4.76 15.94
N SER A 420 22.14 -5.55 16.97
CA SER A 420 21.29 -6.67 17.38
C SER A 420 20.00 -6.16 18.05
N VAL A 421 18.88 -6.84 17.78
CA VAL A 421 17.57 -6.51 18.35
C VAL A 421 17.12 -7.60 19.30
N SER A 422 16.62 -7.21 20.48
CA SER A 422 16.10 -8.15 21.50
C SER A 422 14.58 -8.19 21.41
N ILE A 423 14.02 -9.40 21.46
CA ILE A 423 12.58 -9.66 21.48
C ILE A 423 12.23 -10.58 22.63
N SER A 424 11.11 -10.32 23.33
CA SER A 424 10.71 -11.09 24.50
C SER A 424 9.29 -11.63 24.35
N PHE A 425 9.07 -12.85 24.82
CA PHE A 425 7.76 -13.50 24.84
C PHE A 425 7.66 -14.55 25.93
N ASN A 426 6.45 -15.04 26.21
CA ASN A 426 6.21 -16.16 27.11
C ASN A 426 5.64 -17.32 26.31
N THR A 427 6.19 -18.54 26.50
CA THR A 427 5.60 -19.75 25.94
C THR A 427 4.29 -20.09 26.65
N SER A 428 3.39 -20.80 25.96
CA SER A 428 2.12 -21.24 26.52
C SER A 428 2.33 -22.20 27.69
N ASN A 429 1.47 -22.12 28.69
CA ASN A 429 1.50 -23.02 29.86
C ASN A 429 0.88 -24.37 29.58
N GLU A 430 -0.05 -24.44 28.68
CA GLU A 430 -0.85 -25.61 28.34
C GLU A 430 -0.58 -26.06 26.93
N THR A 431 -0.50 -27.36 26.72
CA THR A 431 -0.46 -27.93 25.38
C THR A 431 -1.85 -27.82 24.77
N ASP A 432 -1.97 -27.17 23.63
CA ASP A 432 -3.20 -27.24 22.87
C ASP A 432 -3.38 -28.67 22.38
N THR A 433 -4.50 -29.25 22.70
CA THR A 433 -4.89 -30.62 22.32
C THR A 433 -6.13 -30.62 21.44
N THR A 434 -6.67 -29.46 21.15
CA THR A 434 -7.83 -29.30 20.25
C THR A 434 -7.36 -29.39 18.81
N PRO A 435 -7.85 -30.33 18.00
CA PRO A 435 -7.52 -30.34 16.58
C PRO A 435 -8.12 -29.10 15.88
N PRO A 436 -7.44 -28.55 14.88
CA PRO A 436 -8.00 -27.45 14.10
C PRO A 436 -9.32 -27.84 13.42
N ASP A 437 -10.31 -26.99 13.53
CA ASP A 437 -11.55 -27.13 12.75
C ASP A 437 -11.26 -26.72 11.30
N LEU A 438 -11.77 -27.54 10.36
CA LEU A 438 -11.68 -27.26 8.94
C LEU A 438 -12.87 -26.39 8.51
N LEU A 439 -12.58 -25.21 7.96
CA LEU A 439 -13.57 -24.21 7.59
C LEU A 439 -13.47 -23.90 6.08
N ASN A 440 -14.61 -23.59 5.46
CA ASN A 440 -14.68 -23.05 4.09
C ASN A 440 -13.91 -23.86 3.03
N LEU A 441 -13.98 -25.19 3.08
CA LEU A 441 -13.38 -26.02 2.06
C LEU A 441 -14.04 -25.77 0.70
N ALA A 442 -13.25 -25.37 -0.29
CA ALA A 442 -13.67 -25.20 -1.67
C ALA A 442 -12.75 -25.99 -2.62
N VAL A 443 -13.35 -26.53 -3.67
CA VAL A 443 -12.63 -27.24 -4.72
C VAL A 443 -13.03 -26.66 -6.07
N GLU A 444 -12.03 -26.18 -6.81
CA GLU A 444 -12.17 -25.67 -8.18
C GLU A 444 -11.48 -26.59 -9.17
N VAL A 445 -12.15 -26.90 -10.27
CA VAL A 445 -11.54 -27.65 -11.36
C VAL A 445 -10.93 -26.68 -12.36
N LEU A 446 -9.62 -26.74 -12.52
CA LEU A 446 -8.86 -25.90 -13.43
C LEU A 446 -8.77 -26.52 -14.83
N GLU A 447 -8.43 -25.70 -15.84
CA GLU A 447 -8.12 -26.20 -17.18
C GLU A 447 -7.04 -27.29 -17.12
N GLY A 448 -7.23 -28.39 -17.89
CA GLY A 448 -6.32 -29.54 -17.86
C GLY A 448 -6.61 -30.56 -16.76
N GLY A 449 -7.73 -30.40 -16.01
CA GLY A 449 -8.15 -31.38 -15.00
C GLY A 449 -7.43 -31.30 -13.66
N SER A 450 -6.60 -30.29 -13.44
CA SER A 450 -6.03 -30.00 -12.12
C SER A 450 -7.09 -29.51 -11.16
N LEU A 451 -6.93 -29.78 -9.87
CA LEU A 451 -7.82 -29.33 -8.81
C LEU A 451 -7.11 -28.27 -7.96
N ARG A 452 -7.74 -27.12 -7.78
CA ARG A 452 -7.38 -26.16 -6.74
C ARG A 452 -8.25 -26.41 -5.54
N VAL A 453 -7.64 -26.66 -4.40
CA VAL A 453 -8.34 -26.88 -3.13
C VAL A 453 -7.93 -25.78 -2.17
N THR A 454 -8.90 -25.06 -1.63
CA THR A 454 -8.70 -24.00 -0.65
C THR A 454 -9.52 -24.29 0.59
N TRP A 455 -8.96 -23.99 1.76
CA TRP A 455 -9.64 -24.11 3.04
C TRP A 455 -9.01 -23.21 4.09
N TYR A 456 -9.73 -23.03 5.19
CA TYR A 456 -9.25 -22.36 6.38
C TYR A 456 -9.24 -23.31 7.56
N THR A 457 -8.40 -23.05 8.55
CA THR A 457 -8.40 -23.75 9.82
C THR A 457 -8.63 -22.77 10.97
N SER A 458 -9.29 -23.22 12.05
CA SER A 458 -9.56 -22.39 13.25
C SER A 458 -8.27 -21.92 13.92
N GLU A 459 -7.19 -22.68 13.76
CA GLU A 459 -5.84 -22.40 14.28
C GLU A 459 -4.80 -22.68 13.19
N GLU A 460 -3.58 -22.27 13.43
CA GLU A 460 -2.48 -22.53 12.49
C GLU A 460 -2.16 -24.03 12.40
N ALA A 461 -2.16 -24.57 11.19
CA ALA A 461 -1.98 -25.98 10.91
C ALA A 461 -1.07 -26.21 9.70
N THR A 462 -0.48 -27.40 9.64
CA THR A 462 0.13 -27.92 8.42
C THR A 462 -0.96 -28.39 7.45
N GLU A 463 -0.63 -28.49 6.17
CA GLU A 463 -1.59 -28.85 5.14
C GLU A 463 -1.27 -30.20 4.50
N SER A 464 -2.31 -30.99 4.34
CA SER A 464 -2.28 -32.21 3.54
C SER A 464 -3.65 -32.52 2.97
N ILE A 465 -3.68 -33.09 1.77
CA ILE A 465 -4.91 -33.54 1.11
C ILE A 465 -4.72 -34.99 0.69
N GLU A 466 -5.72 -35.82 0.90
CA GLU A 466 -5.80 -37.17 0.36
C GLU A 466 -6.89 -37.24 -0.71
N VAL A 467 -6.51 -37.68 -1.92
CA VAL A 467 -7.44 -37.89 -3.05
C VAL A 467 -7.20 -39.28 -3.62
N ALA A 468 -8.25 -40.09 -3.66
CA ALA A 468 -8.21 -41.46 -4.21
C ALA A 468 -7.10 -42.36 -3.61
N GLY A 469 -6.78 -42.14 -2.32
CA GLY A 469 -5.73 -42.90 -1.60
C GLY A 469 -4.30 -42.43 -1.85
N GLN A 470 -4.15 -41.27 -2.50
CA GLN A 470 -2.85 -40.59 -2.63
C GLN A 470 -2.83 -39.33 -1.74
N SER A 471 -1.76 -39.18 -0.96
CA SER A 471 -1.55 -38.04 -0.08
C SER A 471 -0.68 -37.00 -0.77
N PHE A 472 -1.17 -35.77 -0.77
CA PHE A 472 -0.45 -34.58 -1.20
C PHE A 472 -0.14 -33.78 0.08
N ILE A 473 1.13 -33.50 0.32
CA ILE A 473 1.59 -32.81 1.51
C ILE A 473 2.11 -31.46 1.01
N GLY A 474 1.57 -30.38 1.58
CA GLY A 474 2.05 -29.02 1.34
C GLY A 474 3.34 -28.73 2.10
N ASP A 475 3.62 -27.46 2.33
CA ASP A 475 4.77 -27.07 3.12
C ASP A 475 4.62 -27.57 4.57
N SER A 476 5.38 -28.60 4.91
CA SER A 476 5.31 -29.27 6.19
C SER A 476 5.88 -28.44 7.36
N VAL A 477 6.45 -27.28 7.08
CA VAL A 477 7.09 -26.42 8.08
C VAL A 477 6.29 -25.14 8.31
N ALA A 478 5.58 -24.64 7.29
CA ALA A 478 4.78 -23.43 7.44
C ALA A 478 3.42 -23.73 8.04
N LEU A 479 3.23 -23.29 9.29
CA LEU A 479 1.92 -23.26 9.93
C LEU A 479 1.14 -22.05 9.43
N ARG A 480 -0.10 -22.28 8.94
CA ARG A 480 -0.96 -21.20 8.43
C ARG A 480 -2.43 -21.51 8.71
N LYS A 481 -3.26 -20.48 8.67
CA LYS A 481 -4.73 -20.62 8.77
C LYS A 481 -5.40 -20.69 7.40
N ASN A 482 -4.78 -20.08 6.38
CA ASN A 482 -5.26 -20.09 5.00
C ASN A 482 -4.45 -21.10 4.22
N HIS A 483 -5.12 -22.05 3.61
CA HIS A 483 -4.50 -23.16 2.89
C HIS A 483 -4.95 -23.15 1.43
N GLU A 484 -4.01 -23.37 0.53
CA GLU A 484 -4.27 -23.55 -0.90
C GLU A 484 -3.31 -24.63 -1.46
N MET A 485 -3.86 -25.63 -2.08
CA MET A 485 -3.07 -26.66 -2.77
C MET A 485 -3.61 -26.89 -4.18
N THR A 486 -2.70 -26.95 -5.15
CA THR A 486 -3.04 -27.36 -6.51
C THR A 486 -2.60 -28.78 -6.74
N ILE A 487 -3.56 -29.65 -7.03
CA ILE A 487 -3.33 -31.07 -7.35
C ILE A 487 -3.33 -31.21 -8.86
N VAL A 488 -2.19 -31.59 -9.40
CA VAL A 488 -2.04 -31.83 -10.84
C VAL A 488 -2.49 -33.26 -11.14
N PRO A 489 -3.32 -33.51 -12.18
CA PRO A 489 -3.71 -34.86 -12.51
C PRO A 489 -2.47 -35.67 -12.90
N TYR A 490 -2.45 -36.92 -12.45
CA TYR A 490 -1.43 -37.87 -12.89
C TYR A 490 -1.57 -38.06 -14.40
N PRO A 491 -0.48 -38.16 -15.15
CA PRO A 491 -0.55 -38.66 -16.51
C PRO A 491 -1.06 -40.12 -16.47
N GLU A 492 -2.13 -40.36 -17.20
CA GLU A 492 -2.64 -41.74 -17.42
C GLU A 492 -1.56 -42.69 -17.96
#